data_3fdced0b25b717399ed93c48d2040132
#
_entry.id   3fdced0b25b717399ed93c48d2040132
#
_cell.length_a   1.000
_cell.length_b   1.000
_cell.length_c   1.000
_cell.angle_alpha   90.00
_cell.angle_beta   90.00
_cell.angle_gamma   90.00
#
_symmetry.space_group_name_H-M   'P 1'
#
loop_
_entity.id
_entity.type
_entity.pdbx_description
1 polymer ?
#
loop_
_entity_poly.entity_id
_entity_poly.type
_entity_poly.pdbx_seq_one_letter_code
_entity_poly.pdbx_strand_id
1 'polypeptide(L)'
;MQAVPDIRIRRVNDQGIHRAGDFVVYWMTANRRLHFNFALDRALEHCRALQRPLLILEPLRCDYRWASRRLHAFVIQGMRDNAAEARRNGHAYAGWVERSPGGGSGLLQQIAARACTFVTDDYPCFFLPQMIRAVGRQLPVLLEAVDSNGLLPMRAADQIFPTAYAFRRFLQKQLTPHLTDCPTPQPLADPAVPRLSQLPDLFERWPGLCSDGELADPTGWLETIPIDQSVRETSYTGGTVAARQCLSLFLTRKLARYGEERNEPDADVASGLSPWLHFGHIS
;
A
#
# COMPACT_ATOMS: atom_id res chain seq x y z
N MET A 1 -6.28 -17.53 -8.30
CA MET A 1 -6.57 -16.26 -7.59
C MET A 1 -8.07 -16.04 -7.65
N GLN A 2 -8.72 -15.76 -6.51
CA GLN A 2 -10.13 -15.38 -6.46
C GLN A 2 -10.29 -13.95 -7.00
N ALA A 3 -11.39 -13.67 -7.71
CA ALA A 3 -11.65 -12.31 -8.21
C ALA A 3 -11.88 -11.35 -7.03
N VAL A 4 -11.38 -10.13 -7.18
CA VAL A 4 -11.61 -9.07 -6.18
C VAL A 4 -13.10 -8.72 -6.17
N PRO A 5 -13.78 -8.76 -5.02
CA PRO A 5 -15.20 -8.44 -4.95
C PRO A 5 -15.51 -7.02 -5.46
N ASP A 6 -16.51 -6.88 -6.31
CA ASP A 6 -16.89 -5.59 -6.93
C ASP A 6 -17.17 -4.50 -5.90
N ILE A 7 -17.73 -4.86 -4.74
CA ILE A 7 -17.99 -3.93 -3.64
C ILE A 7 -16.71 -3.27 -3.11
N ARG A 8 -15.53 -3.87 -3.33
CA ARG A 8 -14.24 -3.30 -2.95
C ARG A 8 -13.62 -2.41 -4.01
N ILE A 9 -14.15 -2.42 -5.24
CA ILE A 9 -13.60 -1.67 -6.39
C ILE A 9 -14.41 -0.40 -6.60
N ARG A 10 -13.73 0.73 -6.75
CA ARG A 10 -14.34 2.02 -7.08
C ARG A 10 -13.59 2.67 -8.25
N ARG A 11 -14.30 2.97 -9.33
CA ARG A 11 -13.76 3.82 -10.40
C ARG A 11 -13.62 5.25 -9.86
N VAL A 12 -12.44 5.84 -10.08
CA VAL A 12 -12.14 7.22 -9.63
C VAL A 12 -12.41 8.24 -10.74
N ASN A 13 -12.27 7.82 -12.01
CA ASN A 13 -12.54 8.63 -13.19
C ASN A 13 -13.35 7.84 -14.23
N ASP A 14 -13.81 8.52 -15.27
CA ASP A 14 -14.61 7.93 -16.35
C ASP A 14 -13.76 7.50 -17.55
N GLN A 15 -12.43 7.51 -17.41
CA GLN A 15 -11.52 7.11 -18.49
C GLN A 15 -11.58 5.60 -18.74
N GLY A 16 -11.22 5.22 -19.97
CA GLY A 16 -11.11 3.82 -20.37
C GLY A 16 -9.72 3.23 -20.12
N ILE A 17 -9.61 1.91 -20.32
CA ILE A 17 -8.33 1.19 -20.34
C ILE A 17 -7.64 1.48 -21.68
N HIS A 18 -6.39 1.92 -21.63
CA HIS A 18 -5.52 2.07 -22.81
C HIS A 18 -4.88 0.72 -23.17
N ARG A 19 -5.54 -0.06 -24.03
CA ARG A 19 -5.10 -1.42 -24.35
C ARG A 19 -3.73 -1.51 -25.03
N ALA A 20 -3.27 -0.44 -25.69
CA ALA A 20 -1.96 -0.35 -26.32
C ALA A 20 -0.83 0.04 -25.35
N GLY A 21 -1.14 0.32 -24.09
CA GLY A 21 -0.15 0.66 -23.06
C GLY A 21 0.83 -0.49 -22.79
N ASP A 22 1.95 -0.16 -22.20
CA ASP A 22 3.07 -1.08 -21.97
C ASP A 22 2.89 -1.92 -20.71
N PHE A 23 2.23 -1.39 -19.67
CA PHE A 23 2.12 -2.01 -18.35
C PHE A 23 0.86 -1.55 -17.60
N VAL A 24 0.46 -2.33 -16.60
CA VAL A 24 -0.53 -1.93 -15.58
C VAL A 24 0.22 -1.36 -14.38
N VAL A 25 -0.30 -0.29 -13.77
CA VAL A 25 0.33 0.34 -12.60
C VAL A 25 -0.45 0.01 -11.34
N TYR A 26 0.25 -0.55 -10.34
CA TYR A 26 -0.22 -0.51 -8.97
C TYR A 26 0.43 0.69 -8.26
N TRP A 27 -0.35 1.74 -8.03
CA TRP A 27 0.05 2.94 -7.29
C TRP A 27 -0.26 2.72 -5.81
N MET A 28 0.75 2.21 -5.08
CA MET A 28 0.67 1.86 -3.67
C MET A 28 0.72 3.13 -2.79
N THR A 29 -0.35 3.41 -2.08
CA THR A 29 -0.47 4.65 -1.28
C THR A 29 -0.68 4.40 0.22
N ALA A 30 -1.35 3.31 0.59
CA ALA A 30 -1.73 3.00 1.97
C ALA A 30 -1.39 1.57 2.38
N ASN A 31 -1.72 0.57 1.55
CA ASN A 31 -1.45 -0.84 1.87
C ASN A 31 -0.04 -1.22 1.38
N ARG A 32 0.99 -0.78 2.13
CA ARG A 32 2.40 -0.87 1.73
C ARG A 32 2.98 -2.26 1.89
N ARG A 33 2.34 -3.25 1.27
CA ARG A 33 2.70 -4.67 1.27
C ARG A 33 2.35 -5.36 -0.04
N LEU A 34 3.06 -6.42 -0.36
CA LEU A 34 2.87 -7.24 -1.56
C LEU A 34 2.21 -8.60 -1.28
N HIS A 35 1.57 -8.75 -0.11
CA HIS A 35 0.86 -9.94 0.34
C HIS A 35 -0.51 -9.55 0.88
N PHE A 36 -1.53 -10.40 0.69
CA PHE A 36 -2.87 -10.16 1.22
C PHE A 36 -3.40 -8.75 0.92
N ASN A 37 -3.41 -8.36 -0.36
CA ASN A 37 -3.71 -7.00 -0.79
C ASN A 37 -4.63 -7.01 -2.01
N PHE A 38 -5.91 -6.67 -1.82
CA PHE A 38 -6.91 -6.64 -2.89
C PHE A 38 -6.57 -5.65 -4.01
N ALA A 39 -5.92 -4.52 -3.71
CA ALA A 39 -5.53 -3.58 -4.75
C ALA A 39 -4.45 -4.17 -5.67
N LEU A 40 -3.49 -4.91 -5.10
CA LEU A 40 -2.50 -5.65 -5.89
C LEU A 40 -3.16 -6.79 -6.68
N ASP A 41 -4.07 -7.56 -6.07
CA ASP A 41 -4.81 -8.61 -6.78
C ASP A 41 -5.56 -8.04 -7.99
N ARG A 42 -6.23 -6.86 -7.82
CA ARG A 42 -6.93 -6.18 -8.92
C ARG A 42 -6.00 -5.73 -10.03
N ALA A 43 -4.83 -5.19 -9.68
CA ALA A 43 -3.82 -4.84 -10.68
C ALA A 43 -3.37 -6.07 -11.50
N LEU A 44 -3.17 -7.21 -10.83
CA LEU A 44 -2.80 -8.47 -11.47
C LEU A 44 -3.94 -9.07 -12.32
N GLU A 45 -5.21 -8.86 -11.95
CA GLU A 45 -6.35 -9.19 -12.82
C GLU A 45 -6.26 -8.44 -14.14
N HIS A 46 -5.99 -7.15 -14.12
CA HIS A 46 -5.75 -6.36 -15.33
C HIS A 46 -4.53 -6.85 -16.11
N CYS A 47 -3.43 -7.17 -15.44
CA CYS A 47 -2.24 -7.71 -16.09
C CYS A 47 -2.54 -8.98 -16.90
N ARG A 48 -3.30 -9.91 -16.31
CA ARG A 48 -3.73 -11.15 -16.99
C ARG A 48 -4.66 -10.87 -18.16
N ALA A 49 -5.68 -10.05 -17.93
CA ALA A 49 -6.68 -9.75 -18.96
C ALA A 49 -6.09 -9.01 -20.17
N LEU A 50 -5.09 -8.16 -19.93
CA LEU A 50 -4.44 -7.35 -20.96
C LEU A 50 -3.16 -8.01 -21.51
N GLN A 51 -2.67 -9.08 -20.89
CA GLN A 51 -1.36 -9.67 -21.17
C GLN A 51 -0.23 -8.63 -21.13
N ARG A 52 -0.27 -7.79 -20.07
CA ARG A 52 0.70 -6.74 -19.81
C ARG A 52 1.35 -6.90 -18.43
N PRO A 53 2.63 -6.53 -18.28
CA PRO A 53 3.33 -6.65 -17.01
C PRO A 53 2.84 -5.63 -15.98
N LEU A 54 3.19 -5.90 -14.72
CA LEU A 54 2.92 -5.02 -13.59
C LEU A 54 4.10 -4.08 -13.34
N LEU A 55 3.80 -2.79 -13.16
CA LEU A 55 4.68 -1.79 -12.57
C LEU A 55 4.15 -1.40 -11.18
N ILE A 56 4.94 -1.64 -10.13
CA ILE A 56 4.61 -1.23 -8.76
C ILE A 56 5.27 0.12 -8.49
N LEU A 57 4.47 1.14 -8.20
CA LEU A 57 4.94 2.47 -7.81
C LEU A 57 4.58 2.71 -6.35
N GLU A 58 5.57 2.86 -5.48
CA GLU A 58 5.40 3.19 -4.06
C GLU A 58 6.01 4.57 -3.76
N PRO A 59 5.22 5.66 -3.81
CA PRO A 59 5.73 6.99 -3.53
C PRO A 59 5.63 7.32 -2.04
N LEU A 60 6.59 8.13 -1.56
CA LEU A 60 6.59 8.76 -0.25
C LEU A 60 6.84 10.25 -0.40
N ARG A 61 5.87 11.06 0.00
CA ARG A 61 5.94 12.53 -0.05
C ARG A 61 6.66 13.09 1.17
N CYS A 62 7.30 14.25 1.01
CA CYS A 62 7.96 14.96 2.11
C CYS A 62 7.13 16.15 2.66
N ASP A 63 6.07 16.59 1.97
CA ASP A 63 5.33 17.83 2.23
C ASP A 63 3.98 17.63 2.95
N TYR A 64 3.85 16.63 3.81
CA TYR A 64 2.64 16.48 4.62
C TYR A 64 2.92 16.85 6.09
N ARG A 65 1.86 17.27 6.81
CA ARG A 65 1.93 17.87 8.15
C ARG A 65 2.78 17.11 9.17
N TRP A 66 2.83 15.80 9.11
CA TRP A 66 3.56 14.95 10.06
C TRP A 66 4.76 14.25 9.43
N ALA A 67 5.23 14.75 8.29
CA ALA A 67 6.44 14.23 7.66
C ALA A 67 7.62 14.38 8.62
N SER A 68 8.20 13.26 9.04
CA SER A 68 9.29 13.24 10.00
C SER A 68 10.27 12.12 9.68
N ARG A 69 11.48 12.26 10.19
CA ARG A 69 12.55 11.27 10.03
C ARG A 69 12.09 9.88 10.47
N ARG A 70 11.42 9.77 11.63
CA ARG A 70 10.87 8.52 12.14
C ARG A 70 9.94 7.82 11.15
N LEU A 71 8.94 8.55 10.66
CA LEU A 71 7.92 7.97 9.77
C LEU A 71 8.51 7.62 8.41
N HIS A 72 9.39 8.48 7.88
CA HIS A 72 10.08 8.20 6.61
C HIS A 72 10.98 6.96 6.71
N ALA A 73 11.82 6.88 7.74
CA ALA A 73 12.69 5.72 7.96
C ALA A 73 11.87 4.42 8.04
N PHE A 74 10.76 4.44 8.80
CA PHE A 74 9.88 3.28 8.94
C PHE A 74 9.26 2.83 7.61
N VAL A 75 8.78 3.78 6.79
CA VAL A 75 8.22 3.48 5.46
C VAL A 75 9.31 3.00 4.49
N ILE A 76 10.49 3.64 4.48
CA ILE A 76 11.61 3.25 3.59
C ILE A 76 12.11 1.84 3.89
N GLN A 77 12.12 1.43 5.17
CA GLN A 77 12.41 0.05 5.55
C GLN A 77 11.38 -0.93 4.96
N GLY A 78 10.10 -0.54 4.88
CA GLY A 78 9.07 -1.29 4.18
C GLY A 78 9.28 -1.34 2.65
N MET A 79 9.67 -0.22 2.05
CA MET A 79 10.02 -0.17 0.62
C MET A 79 11.16 -1.13 0.27
N ARG A 80 12.16 -1.27 1.15
CA ARG A 80 13.25 -2.25 0.99
C ARG A 80 12.71 -3.68 0.90
N ASP A 81 11.81 -4.06 1.81
CA ASP A 81 11.20 -5.39 1.82
C ASP A 81 10.39 -5.63 0.53
N ASN A 82 9.59 -4.62 0.11
CA ASN A 82 8.79 -4.67 -1.10
C ASN A 82 9.66 -4.76 -2.37
N ALA A 83 10.75 -3.98 -2.45
CA ALA A 83 11.69 -4.03 -3.56
C ALA A 83 12.32 -5.42 -3.71
N ALA A 84 12.76 -6.01 -2.60
CA ALA A 84 13.35 -7.35 -2.57
C ALA A 84 12.32 -8.42 -3.01
N GLU A 85 11.07 -8.32 -2.57
CA GLU A 85 10.00 -9.23 -2.94
C GLU A 85 9.60 -9.11 -4.41
N ALA A 86 9.41 -7.90 -4.92
CA ALA A 86 9.09 -7.65 -6.32
C ALA A 86 10.19 -8.21 -7.25
N ARG A 87 11.45 -7.96 -6.92
CA ARG A 87 12.61 -8.47 -7.68
C ARG A 87 12.64 -10.00 -7.71
N ARG A 88 12.45 -10.67 -6.56
CA ARG A 88 12.42 -12.14 -6.49
C ARG A 88 11.38 -12.75 -7.43
N ASN A 89 10.29 -12.04 -7.68
CA ASN A 89 9.21 -12.46 -8.55
C ASN A 89 9.30 -11.88 -9.97
N GLY A 90 10.36 -11.13 -10.31
CA GLY A 90 10.59 -10.58 -11.66
C GLY A 90 9.65 -9.43 -12.03
N HIS A 91 9.19 -8.64 -11.08
CA HIS A 91 8.34 -7.47 -11.30
C HIS A 91 9.09 -6.16 -11.03
N ALA A 92 8.82 -5.15 -11.85
CA ALA A 92 9.38 -3.81 -11.69
C ALA A 92 8.77 -3.11 -10.46
N TYR A 93 9.63 -2.57 -9.62
CA TYR A 93 9.26 -1.81 -8.43
C TYR A 93 9.98 -0.47 -8.42
N ALA A 94 9.22 0.60 -8.30
CA ALA A 94 9.69 1.98 -8.18
C ALA A 94 9.38 2.52 -6.79
N GLY A 95 10.31 2.39 -5.85
CA GLY A 95 10.30 3.10 -4.58
C GLY A 95 10.75 4.54 -4.83
N TRP A 96 9.84 5.50 -4.74
CA TRP A 96 10.13 6.90 -5.03
C TRP A 96 9.93 7.76 -3.78
N VAL A 97 10.97 8.46 -3.34
CA VAL A 97 10.91 9.36 -2.18
C VAL A 97 11.11 10.80 -2.63
N GLU A 98 10.14 11.65 -2.34
CA GLU A 98 10.19 13.07 -2.69
C GLU A 98 11.33 13.75 -1.92
N ARG A 99 12.30 14.32 -2.67
CA ARG A 99 13.50 14.97 -2.10
C ARG A 99 13.25 16.46 -1.79
N SER A 100 12.27 17.07 -2.45
CA SER A 100 11.84 18.46 -2.23
C SER A 100 10.35 18.60 -2.50
N PRO A 101 9.65 19.53 -1.84
CA PRO A 101 8.23 19.72 -2.04
C PRO A 101 7.87 19.98 -3.51
N GLY A 102 6.90 19.22 -4.02
CA GLY A 102 6.47 19.31 -5.42
C GLY A 102 7.38 18.58 -6.42
N GLY A 103 8.43 17.90 -5.97
CA GLY A 103 9.34 17.15 -6.83
C GLY A 103 8.68 16.01 -7.62
N GLY A 104 7.52 15.53 -7.17
CA GLY A 104 6.72 14.52 -7.87
C GLY A 104 5.70 15.06 -8.86
N SER A 105 5.66 16.38 -9.09
CA SER A 105 4.68 16.99 -9.98
C SER A 105 4.84 16.49 -11.43
N GLY A 106 3.80 15.87 -11.98
CA GLY A 106 3.81 15.30 -13.33
C GLY A 106 4.28 13.84 -13.44
N LEU A 107 4.81 13.24 -12.37
CA LEU A 107 5.28 11.84 -12.39
C LEU A 107 4.17 10.87 -12.85
N LEU A 108 3.00 10.94 -12.21
CA LEU A 108 1.90 10.05 -12.54
C LEU A 108 1.37 10.24 -13.95
N GLN A 109 1.36 11.49 -14.47
CA GLN A 109 0.95 11.78 -15.84
C GLN A 109 1.92 11.21 -16.87
N GLN A 110 3.23 11.26 -16.60
CA GLN A 110 4.22 10.66 -17.49
C GLN A 110 4.14 9.13 -17.50
N ILE A 111 3.93 8.52 -16.34
CA ILE A 111 3.69 7.08 -16.26
C ILE A 111 2.39 6.71 -17.02
N ALA A 112 1.34 7.52 -16.85
CA ALA A 112 0.05 7.28 -17.47
C ALA A 112 0.06 7.34 -19.02
N ALA A 113 0.97 8.10 -19.60
CA ALA A 113 1.14 8.15 -21.05
C ALA A 113 1.53 6.78 -21.66
N ARG A 114 2.11 5.89 -20.86
CA ARG A 114 2.51 4.53 -21.26
C ARG A 114 1.73 3.42 -20.56
N ALA A 115 0.94 3.74 -19.55
CA ALA A 115 0.19 2.75 -18.79
C ALA A 115 -1.12 2.33 -19.46
N CYS A 116 -1.55 1.09 -19.23
CA CYS A 116 -2.88 0.63 -19.61
C CYS A 116 -3.96 1.18 -18.68
N THR A 117 -3.70 1.10 -17.39
CA THR A 117 -4.61 1.48 -16.30
C THR A 117 -3.84 1.64 -14.99
N PHE A 118 -4.45 2.33 -14.04
CA PHE A 118 -3.95 2.45 -12.68
C PHE A 118 -4.91 1.79 -11.69
N VAL A 119 -4.33 1.08 -10.73
CA VAL A 119 -5.02 0.62 -9.53
C VAL A 119 -4.32 1.23 -8.31
N THR A 120 -5.08 1.74 -7.34
CA THR A 120 -4.56 2.31 -6.10
C THR A 120 -5.36 1.84 -4.90
N ASP A 121 -4.86 2.12 -3.70
CA ASP A 121 -5.55 1.81 -2.44
C ASP A 121 -6.70 2.79 -2.20
N ASP A 122 -7.87 2.30 -1.80
CA ASP A 122 -8.97 3.15 -1.32
C ASP A 122 -8.90 3.26 0.21
N TYR A 123 -8.30 4.32 0.70
CA TYR A 123 -8.12 4.57 2.13
C TYR A 123 -8.88 5.83 2.56
N PRO A 124 -9.72 5.79 3.63
CA PRO A 124 -10.69 6.83 3.89
C PRO A 124 -10.15 8.04 4.67
N CYS A 125 -8.90 7.99 5.14
CA CYS A 125 -8.37 8.98 6.07
C CYS A 125 -7.25 9.84 5.46
N PHE A 126 -6.89 10.88 6.20
CA PHE A 126 -5.84 11.84 5.86
C PHE A 126 -6.10 12.58 4.54
N PHE A 127 -5.06 12.92 3.82
CA PHE A 127 -5.12 13.58 2.51
C PHE A 127 -5.35 12.60 1.34
N LEU A 128 -5.30 11.30 1.57
CA LEU A 128 -5.34 10.28 0.51
C LEU A 128 -6.60 10.35 -0.36
N PRO A 129 -7.83 10.50 0.18
CA PRO A 129 -9.02 10.60 -0.66
C PRO A 129 -9.03 11.83 -1.56
N GLN A 130 -8.47 12.95 -1.09
CA GLN A 130 -8.37 14.18 -1.88
C GLN A 130 -7.31 14.05 -2.97
N MET A 131 -6.15 13.46 -2.62
CA MET A 131 -5.07 13.18 -3.55
C MET A 131 -5.52 12.27 -4.69
N ILE A 132 -6.19 11.15 -4.37
CA ILE A 132 -6.69 10.19 -5.37
C ILE A 132 -7.69 10.86 -6.32
N ARG A 133 -8.64 11.68 -5.79
CA ARG A 133 -9.58 12.44 -6.62
C ARG A 133 -8.89 13.46 -7.53
N ALA A 134 -7.89 14.17 -7.00
CA ALA A 134 -7.14 15.16 -7.78
C ALA A 134 -6.36 14.51 -8.92
N VAL A 135 -5.72 13.37 -8.65
CA VAL A 135 -5.01 12.58 -9.66
C VAL A 135 -5.99 12.02 -10.70
N GLY A 136 -7.13 11.46 -10.29
CA GLY A 136 -8.13 10.91 -11.19
C GLY A 136 -8.63 11.90 -12.23
N ARG A 137 -8.70 13.20 -11.90
CA ARG A 137 -9.08 14.26 -12.86
C ARG A 137 -8.03 14.52 -13.93
N GLN A 138 -6.80 14.10 -13.72
CA GLN A 138 -5.65 14.41 -14.58
C GLN A 138 -5.16 13.21 -15.39
N LEU A 139 -5.48 11.99 -14.95
CA LEU A 139 -5.02 10.79 -15.64
C LEU A 139 -5.87 10.54 -16.91
N PRO A 140 -5.23 10.28 -18.07
CA PRO A 140 -5.91 9.99 -19.33
C PRO A 140 -6.36 8.52 -19.45
N VAL A 141 -6.11 7.69 -18.43
CA VAL A 141 -6.46 6.27 -18.40
C VAL A 141 -7.30 5.95 -17.16
N LEU A 142 -7.98 4.82 -17.15
CA LEU A 142 -8.77 4.36 -16.01
C LEU A 142 -7.93 4.34 -14.73
N LEU A 143 -8.48 4.90 -13.65
CA LEU A 143 -8.00 4.78 -12.29
C LEU A 143 -9.07 4.09 -11.43
N GLU A 144 -8.72 2.95 -10.85
CA GLU A 144 -9.52 2.24 -9.85
C GLU A 144 -8.89 2.38 -8.47
N ALA A 145 -9.72 2.64 -7.46
CA ALA A 145 -9.33 2.60 -6.04
C ALA A 145 -9.96 1.36 -5.39
N VAL A 146 -9.14 0.57 -4.68
CA VAL A 146 -9.55 -0.73 -4.14
C VAL A 146 -9.37 -0.78 -2.63
N ASP A 147 -10.44 -1.18 -1.95
CA ASP A 147 -10.52 -1.29 -0.50
C ASP A 147 -9.87 -2.58 0.01
N SER A 148 -8.77 -2.45 0.74
CA SER A 148 -8.07 -3.53 1.47
C SER A 148 -7.99 -3.24 2.98
N ASN A 149 -8.89 -2.41 3.54
CA ASN A 149 -8.73 -1.88 4.90
C ASN A 149 -9.21 -2.82 6.02
N GLY A 150 -10.01 -3.79 5.72
CA GLY A 150 -10.55 -4.69 6.75
C GLY A 150 -11.39 -5.81 6.18
N LEU A 151 -11.89 -6.65 7.09
CA LEU A 151 -12.77 -7.77 6.73
C LEU A 151 -14.06 -7.28 6.10
N LEU A 152 -14.75 -6.32 6.72
CA LEU A 152 -15.95 -5.72 6.14
C LEU A 152 -15.53 -4.65 5.10
N PRO A 153 -15.99 -4.74 3.85
CA PRO A 153 -15.77 -3.69 2.87
C PRO A 153 -16.33 -2.34 3.34
N MET A 154 -15.61 -1.24 3.13
CA MET A 154 -16.08 0.09 3.55
C MET A 154 -17.43 0.46 2.93
N ARG A 155 -17.69 -0.01 1.71
CA ARG A 155 -18.96 0.24 0.99
C ARG A 155 -20.09 -0.72 1.35
N ALA A 156 -19.87 -1.66 2.27
CA ALA A 156 -20.96 -2.48 2.82
C ALA A 156 -21.92 -1.67 3.72
N ALA A 157 -21.47 -0.50 4.20
CA ALA A 157 -22.30 0.43 4.96
C ALA A 157 -22.69 1.62 4.07
N ASP A 158 -23.97 1.87 3.95
CA ASP A 158 -24.58 2.99 3.20
C ASP A 158 -25.00 4.15 4.09
N GLN A 159 -24.72 4.06 5.40
CA GLN A 159 -25.14 5.02 6.40
C GLN A 159 -24.04 5.37 7.41
N ILE A 160 -24.20 6.50 8.06
CA ILE A 160 -23.37 6.92 9.19
C ILE A 160 -24.00 6.38 10.48
N PHE A 161 -23.17 5.76 11.32
CA PHE A 161 -23.61 5.22 12.61
C PHE A 161 -23.35 6.24 13.71
N PRO A 162 -24.39 6.63 14.49
CA PRO A 162 -24.23 7.65 15.54
C PRO A 162 -23.44 7.14 16.75
N THR A 163 -23.35 5.82 16.94
CA THR A 163 -22.64 5.19 18.06
C THR A 163 -21.88 3.95 17.63
N ALA A 164 -20.81 3.63 18.38
CA ALA A 164 -20.07 2.38 18.20
C ALA A 164 -20.95 1.14 18.42
N TYR A 165 -21.96 1.22 19.30
CA TYR A 165 -22.92 0.15 19.53
C TYR A 165 -23.78 -0.13 18.29
N ALA A 166 -24.31 0.91 17.65
CA ALA A 166 -25.09 0.78 16.43
C ALA A 166 -24.26 0.15 15.30
N PHE A 167 -23.00 0.62 15.13
CA PHE A 167 -22.07 0.02 14.17
C PHE A 167 -21.73 -1.44 14.48
N ARG A 168 -21.54 -1.80 15.76
CA ARG A 168 -21.27 -3.19 16.16
C ARG A 168 -22.43 -4.12 15.77
N ARG A 169 -23.67 -3.71 15.99
CA ARG A 169 -24.85 -4.50 15.60
C ARG A 169 -24.94 -4.70 14.09
N PHE A 170 -24.64 -3.64 13.33
CA PHE A 170 -24.56 -3.71 11.87
C PHE A 170 -23.46 -4.67 11.44
N LEU A 171 -22.24 -4.50 11.96
CA LEU A 171 -21.07 -5.32 11.65
C LEU A 171 -21.36 -6.82 11.89
N GLN A 172 -21.95 -7.17 13.04
CA GLN A 172 -22.29 -8.57 13.37
C GLN A 172 -23.25 -9.21 12.36
N LYS A 173 -24.14 -8.42 11.75
CA LYS A 173 -25.08 -8.90 10.74
C LYS A 173 -24.45 -9.03 9.34
N GLN A 174 -23.57 -8.11 9.00
CA GLN A 174 -23.05 -7.98 7.63
C GLN A 174 -21.70 -8.66 7.42
N LEU A 175 -20.98 -9.00 8.48
CA LEU A 175 -19.60 -9.50 8.36
C LEU A 175 -19.51 -10.91 7.76
N THR A 176 -20.44 -11.80 8.11
CA THR A 176 -20.35 -13.23 7.78
C THR A 176 -20.12 -13.52 6.30
N PRO A 177 -20.82 -12.88 5.34
CA PRO A 177 -20.58 -13.11 3.91
C PRO A 177 -19.17 -12.73 3.45
N HIS A 178 -18.49 -11.83 4.17
CA HIS A 178 -17.17 -11.31 3.82
C HIS A 178 -16.00 -12.03 4.49
N LEU A 179 -16.27 -12.99 5.38
CA LEU A 179 -15.21 -13.74 6.06
C LEU A 179 -14.41 -14.66 5.15
N THR A 180 -14.99 -15.04 4.00
CA THR A 180 -14.33 -15.87 2.99
C THR A 180 -13.60 -15.07 1.92
N ASP A 181 -13.80 -13.75 1.88
CA ASP A 181 -13.13 -12.85 0.95
C ASP A 181 -11.71 -12.60 1.43
N CYS A 182 -10.75 -13.36 0.95
CA CYS A 182 -9.35 -13.24 1.35
C CYS A 182 -8.48 -12.84 0.14
N PRO A 183 -7.66 -11.79 0.27
CA PRO A 183 -6.67 -11.47 -0.76
C PRO A 183 -5.64 -12.58 -0.90
N THR A 184 -5.04 -12.69 -2.06
CA THR A 184 -4.05 -13.71 -2.36
C THR A 184 -2.81 -13.58 -1.47
N PRO A 185 -2.33 -14.67 -0.83
CA PRO A 185 -1.17 -14.63 0.05
C PRO A 185 0.13 -14.22 -0.65
N GLN A 186 0.36 -14.72 -1.87
CA GLN A 186 1.58 -14.49 -2.67
C GLN A 186 1.20 -14.17 -4.12
N PRO A 187 0.58 -13.01 -4.37
CA PRO A 187 0.01 -12.73 -5.69
C PRO A 187 1.06 -12.56 -6.79
N LEU A 188 2.27 -12.09 -6.45
CA LEU A 188 3.35 -11.88 -7.43
C LEU A 188 3.93 -13.20 -8.01
N ALA A 189 3.68 -14.33 -7.36
CA ALA A 189 4.15 -15.62 -7.86
C ALA A 189 3.34 -16.16 -9.05
N ASP A 190 2.25 -15.49 -9.46
CA ASP A 190 1.37 -15.92 -10.55
C ASP A 190 2.12 -15.98 -11.89
N PRO A 191 2.29 -17.18 -12.50
CA PRO A 191 3.02 -17.34 -13.76
C PRO A 191 2.28 -16.78 -14.98
N ALA A 192 0.97 -16.52 -14.86
CA ALA A 192 0.14 -15.99 -15.95
C ALA A 192 0.34 -14.50 -16.18
N VAL A 193 1.04 -13.81 -15.27
CA VAL A 193 1.34 -12.37 -15.37
C VAL A 193 2.68 -12.18 -16.09
N PRO A 194 2.73 -11.44 -17.21
CA PRO A 194 3.99 -11.10 -17.88
C PRO A 194 4.96 -10.39 -16.94
N ARG A 195 6.24 -10.63 -17.09
CA ARG A 195 7.30 -10.07 -16.23
C ARG A 195 7.83 -8.77 -16.79
N LEU A 196 8.20 -7.85 -15.89
CA LEU A 196 8.91 -6.62 -16.17
C LEU A 196 10.02 -6.50 -15.13
N SER A 197 11.24 -6.91 -15.48
CA SER A 197 12.36 -6.98 -14.53
C SER A 197 13.11 -5.65 -14.37
N GLN A 198 12.89 -4.71 -15.28
CA GLN A 198 13.54 -3.40 -15.28
C GLN A 198 12.52 -2.28 -15.28
N LEU A 199 12.87 -1.18 -14.62
CA LEU A 199 12.06 0.03 -14.66
C LEU A 199 12.13 0.65 -16.06
N PRO A 200 11.01 1.22 -16.55
CA PRO A 200 11.02 2.04 -17.76
C PRO A 200 11.95 3.24 -17.63
N ASP A 201 12.58 3.63 -18.72
CA ASP A 201 13.50 4.79 -18.86
C ASP A 201 12.90 6.12 -18.41
N LEU A 202 11.58 6.23 -18.41
CA LEU A 202 10.86 7.44 -17.96
C LEU A 202 11.25 7.86 -16.52
N PHE A 203 11.68 6.92 -15.67
CA PHE A 203 12.09 7.21 -14.29
C PHE A 203 13.44 7.93 -14.18
N GLU A 204 14.28 7.90 -15.19
CA GLU A 204 15.58 8.60 -15.21
C GLU A 204 15.44 10.12 -15.02
N ARG A 205 14.26 10.67 -15.37
CA ARG A 205 13.97 12.10 -15.26
C ARG A 205 13.50 12.54 -13.87
N TRP A 206 13.24 11.58 -12.95
CA TRP A 206 12.62 11.88 -11.68
C TRP A 206 13.61 11.64 -10.53
N PRO A 207 14.23 12.71 -9.97
CA PRO A 207 15.05 12.61 -8.78
C PRO A 207 14.16 12.13 -7.62
N GLY A 208 14.61 11.09 -6.90
CA GLY A 208 13.86 10.50 -5.80
C GLY A 208 13.54 9.02 -5.99
N LEU A 209 13.76 8.44 -7.18
CA LEU A 209 13.79 7.01 -7.34
C LEU A 209 14.94 6.46 -6.50
N CYS A 210 14.59 5.57 -5.55
CA CYS A 210 15.57 4.99 -4.64
C CYS A 210 16.23 3.76 -5.28
N SER A 211 17.55 3.75 -5.29
CA SER A 211 18.33 2.54 -5.55
C SER A 211 18.23 1.56 -4.38
N ASP A 212 18.61 0.31 -4.63
CA ASP A 212 18.65 -0.70 -3.55
C ASP A 212 19.59 -0.30 -2.41
N GLY A 213 20.72 0.32 -2.72
CA GLY A 213 21.66 0.82 -1.72
C GLY A 213 21.05 1.92 -0.85
N GLU A 214 20.29 2.85 -1.44
CA GLU A 214 19.59 3.90 -0.71
C GLU A 214 18.44 3.35 0.16
N LEU A 215 17.73 2.31 -0.30
CA LEU A 215 16.72 1.64 0.50
C LEU A 215 17.33 0.80 1.64
N ALA A 216 18.54 0.25 1.43
CA ALA A 216 19.24 -0.53 2.44
C ALA A 216 19.77 0.34 3.57
N ASP A 217 20.33 1.52 3.22
CA ASP A 217 20.84 2.50 4.20
C ASP A 217 20.34 3.93 3.85
N PRO A 218 19.21 4.35 4.41
CA PRO A 218 18.67 5.67 4.19
C PRO A 218 19.33 6.77 5.03
N THR A 219 20.23 6.44 5.95
CA THR A 219 20.69 7.33 7.03
C THR A 219 21.26 8.65 6.50
N GLY A 220 22.16 8.60 5.54
CA GLY A 220 22.84 9.81 5.02
C GLY A 220 21.92 10.74 4.22
N TRP A 221 21.15 10.21 3.28
CA TRP A 221 20.32 11.04 2.42
C TRP A 221 18.98 11.45 3.08
N LEU A 222 18.50 10.68 4.05
CA LEU A 222 17.26 11.03 4.78
C LEU A 222 17.42 12.34 5.57
N GLU A 223 18.62 12.67 6.00
CA GLU A 223 18.94 13.94 6.67
C GLU A 223 18.79 15.15 5.77
N THR A 224 18.87 14.97 4.46
CA THR A 224 18.78 16.06 3.47
C THR A 224 17.35 16.39 3.05
N ILE A 225 16.38 15.54 3.39
CA ILE A 225 14.98 15.76 3.03
C ILE A 225 14.34 16.82 3.97
N PRO A 226 13.50 17.73 3.45
CA PRO A 226 12.87 18.79 4.23
C PRO A 226 11.66 18.27 5.04
N ILE A 227 11.94 17.41 6.01
CA ILE A 227 11.01 16.82 6.96
C ILE A 227 11.44 17.13 8.39
N ASP A 228 10.59 16.88 9.38
CA ASP A 228 10.96 17.10 10.79
C ASP A 228 12.07 16.11 11.21
N GLN A 229 13.29 16.62 11.31
CA GLN A 229 14.48 15.84 11.70
C GLN A 229 14.58 15.66 13.22
N SER A 230 13.79 16.39 14.03
CA SER A 230 13.81 16.30 15.50
C SER A 230 13.14 15.02 16.01
N VAL A 231 12.17 14.49 15.25
CA VAL A 231 11.45 13.25 15.57
C VAL A 231 12.24 12.06 15.03
N ARG A 232 13.18 11.57 15.84
CA ARG A 232 14.12 10.52 15.48
C ARG A 232 13.49 9.12 15.48
N GLU A 233 14.15 8.17 14.83
CA GLU A 233 13.77 6.77 14.73
C GLU A 233 13.60 6.14 16.12
N THR A 234 12.84 5.08 16.20
CA THR A 234 12.65 4.23 17.39
C THR A 234 13.31 2.88 17.19
N SER A 235 13.19 1.99 18.19
CA SER A 235 13.61 0.58 18.06
C SER A 235 12.74 -0.25 17.10
N TYR A 236 11.59 0.28 16.65
CA TYR A 236 10.74 -0.41 15.68
C TYR A 236 11.32 -0.32 14.28
N THR A 237 11.47 -1.47 13.63
CA THR A 237 11.84 -1.57 12.22
C THR A 237 10.58 -1.70 11.37
N GLY A 238 10.45 -0.91 10.32
CA GLY A 238 9.34 -1.00 9.37
C GLY A 238 9.40 -2.22 8.45
N GLY A 239 8.35 -2.43 7.69
CA GLY A 239 8.29 -3.45 6.64
C GLY A 239 7.60 -4.74 7.05
N THR A 240 7.29 -5.54 6.03
CA THR A 240 6.54 -6.80 6.17
C THR A 240 7.31 -7.86 6.95
N VAL A 241 8.64 -7.91 6.83
CA VAL A 241 9.48 -8.89 7.52
C VAL A 241 9.38 -8.70 9.03
N ALA A 242 9.61 -7.48 9.52
CA ALA A 242 9.53 -7.15 10.94
C ALA A 242 8.09 -7.31 11.48
N ALA A 243 7.08 -6.93 10.70
CA ALA A 243 5.68 -7.11 11.06
C ALA A 243 5.32 -8.58 11.29
N ARG A 244 5.77 -9.48 10.40
CA ARG A 244 5.55 -10.93 10.53
C ARG A 244 6.27 -11.52 11.74
N GLN A 245 7.46 -11.05 12.06
CA GLN A 245 8.19 -11.46 13.27
C GLN A 245 7.42 -11.06 14.54
N CYS A 246 6.90 -9.81 14.58
CA CYS A 246 6.07 -9.33 15.68
C CYS A 246 4.77 -10.14 15.81
N LEU A 247 4.08 -10.44 14.70
CA LEU A 247 2.90 -11.29 14.69
C LEU A 247 3.21 -12.71 15.21
N SER A 248 4.30 -13.32 14.74
CA SER A 248 4.71 -14.65 15.18
C SER A 248 4.98 -14.68 16.69
N LEU A 249 5.67 -13.66 17.21
CA LEU A 249 5.92 -13.53 18.65
C LEU A 249 4.60 -13.41 19.44
N PHE A 250 3.67 -12.60 18.96
CA PHE A 250 2.35 -12.46 19.57
C PHE A 250 1.60 -13.79 19.61
N LEU A 251 1.49 -14.48 18.47
CA LEU A 251 0.75 -15.74 18.36
C LEU A 251 1.34 -16.84 19.25
N THR A 252 2.67 -16.92 19.35
CA THR A 252 3.35 -18.00 20.08
C THR A 252 3.48 -17.74 21.58
N ARG A 253 3.57 -16.48 22.02
CA ARG A 253 3.90 -16.15 23.41
C ARG A 253 2.82 -15.37 24.15
N LYS A 254 1.99 -14.58 23.45
CA LYS A 254 1.10 -13.61 24.08
C LYS A 254 -0.38 -13.93 23.89
N LEU A 255 -0.77 -14.57 22.78
CA LEU A 255 -2.17 -14.75 22.40
C LEU A 255 -2.98 -15.47 23.46
N ALA A 256 -2.43 -16.51 24.10
CA ALA A 256 -3.12 -17.29 25.13
C ALA A 256 -3.54 -16.44 26.35
N ARG A 257 -2.75 -15.41 26.68
CA ARG A 257 -3.01 -14.51 27.82
C ARG A 257 -3.75 -13.23 27.41
N TYR A 258 -3.80 -12.94 26.11
CA TYR A 258 -4.32 -11.67 25.58
C TYR A 258 -5.76 -11.39 26.01
N GLY A 259 -6.63 -12.41 26.03
CA GLY A 259 -8.04 -12.27 26.38
C GLY A 259 -8.25 -11.73 27.79
N GLU A 260 -7.48 -12.19 28.73
CA GLU A 260 -7.61 -11.89 30.16
C GLU A 260 -6.78 -10.66 30.57
N GLU A 261 -5.55 -10.54 30.05
CA GLU A 261 -4.57 -9.57 30.56
C GLU A 261 -4.41 -8.31 29.70
N ARG A 262 -5.06 -8.20 28.54
CA ARG A 262 -4.87 -7.07 27.61
C ARG A 262 -5.16 -5.68 28.19
N ASN A 263 -5.94 -5.61 29.26
CA ASN A 263 -6.29 -4.38 29.95
C ASN A 263 -5.37 -4.06 31.13
N GLU A 264 -4.44 -4.97 31.47
CA GLU A 264 -3.48 -4.76 32.54
C GLU A 264 -2.30 -3.93 32.01
N PRO A 265 -2.06 -2.71 32.55
CA PRO A 265 -1.03 -1.81 32.02
C PRO A 265 0.38 -2.39 32.08
N ASP A 266 0.65 -3.20 33.12
CA ASP A 266 1.97 -3.79 33.39
C ASP A 266 2.19 -5.12 32.65
N ALA A 267 1.14 -5.68 32.03
CA ALA A 267 1.25 -6.92 31.27
C ALA A 267 1.58 -6.63 29.80
N ASP A 268 2.78 -6.99 29.35
CA ASP A 268 3.16 -6.92 27.93
C ASP A 268 2.55 -8.06 27.12
N VAL A 269 1.22 -8.04 26.94
CA VAL A 269 0.46 -9.07 26.19
C VAL A 269 -0.21 -8.55 24.92
N ALA A 270 -0.18 -7.25 24.68
CA ALA A 270 -0.70 -6.66 23.44
C ALA A 270 0.09 -7.15 22.21
N SER A 271 -0.56 -7.13 21.04
CA SER A 271 0.09 -7.60 19.80
C SER A 271 1.28 -6.74 19.38
N GLY A 272 1.27 -5.45 19.72
CA GLY A 272 2.27 -4.49 19.28
C GLY A 272 2.22 -4.15 17.79
N LEU A 273 1.26 -4.65 17.02
CA LEU A 273 1.20 -4.54 15.55
C LEU A 273 0.76 -3.16 15.03
N SER A 274 0.30 -2.26 15.89
CA SER A 274 -0.25 -0.95 15.49
C SER A 274 0.61 -0.16 14.50
N PRO A 275 1.94 -0.04 14.65
CA PRO A 275 2.77 0.70 13.68
C PRO A 275 2.70 0.10 12.27
N TRP A 276 2.78 -1.21 12.16
CA TRP A 276 2.76 -1.90 10.85
C TRP A 276 1.37 -1.91 10.23
N LEU A 277 0.30 -2.04 11.03
CA LEU A 277 -1.09 -1.90 10.55
C LEU A 277 -1.36 -0.48 10.05
N HIS A 278 -0.85 0.55 10.74
CA HIS A 278 -1.01 1.95 10.35
C HIS A 278 -0.42 2.25 8.96
N PHE A 279 0.77 1.71 8.67
CA PHE A 279 1.44 1.91 7.38
C PHE A 279 1.12 0.81 6.35
N GLY A 280 0.25 -0.13 6.67
CA GLY A 280 -0.16 -1.19 5.75
C GLY A 280 0.93 -2.22 5.44
N HIS A 281 1.95 -2.35 6.28
CA HIS A 281 3.02 -3.36 6.14
C HIS A 281 2.55 -4.79 6.46
N ILE A 282 1.41 -4.94 7.11
CA ILE A 282 0.74 -6.21 7.41
C ILE A 282 -0.76 -6.04 7.23
N SER A 283 -1.46 -7.17 6.95
CA SER A 283 -2.92 -7.24 6.80
C SER A 283 -3.57 -7.75 8.07
#